data_eb5df6ca8364ff3fe728b4ee2b2d1fb1
#
_entry.id   eb5df6ca8364ff3fe728b4ee2b2d1fb1
#
_cell.length_a   1.000
_cell.length_b   1.000
_cell.length_c   1.000
_cell.angle_alpha   90.00
_cell.angle_beta   90.00
_cell.angle_gamma   90.00
#
_symmetry.space_group_name_H-M   'P 1'
#
loop_
_entity.id
_entity.type
_entity.pdbx_description
1 polymer ?
#
loop_
_entity_poly.entity_id
_entity_poly.type
_entity_poly.pdbx_seq_one_letter_code
_entity_poly.pdbx_strand_id
1 'polypeptide(L)' 'MSKRNARNTRSRIVSAAWELFYENGYDDTTVDDIVERSATSKGSFYHYFAGKDALLSSLSTLFDEKY' A
#
# COMPACT_ATOMS: atom_id res chain seq x y z
N MET A 1 -6.27 7.27 -19.83
CA MET A 1 -5.39 6.39 -19.24
C MET A 1 -4.45 6.99 -18.28
N SER A 2 -3.78 8.00 -18.67
CA SER A 2 -2.77 8.56 -17.81
C SER A 2 -3.35 9.19 -16.57
N LYS A 3 -4.55 9.64 -16.61
CA LYS A 3 -5.12 10.27 -15.46
C LYS A 3 -5.32 9.30 -14.31
N ARG A 4 -5.24 8.02 -14.57
CA ARG A 4 -5.37 7.06 -13.51
C ARG A 4 -4.19 7.05 -12.60
N ASN A 5 -3.12 7.69 -12.97
CA ASN A 5 -1.93 7.67 -12.15
C ASN A 5 -2.16 8.17 -10.74
N ALA A 6 -2.95 9.20 -10.59
CA ALA A 6 -3.17 9.75 -9.27
C ALA A 6 -3.92 8.77 -8.39
N ARG A 7 -4.89 8.09 -8.95
CA ARG A 7 -5.61 7.10 -8.19
C ARG A 7 -4.80 5.87 -8.01
N ASN A 8 -4.00 5.53 -9.03
CA ASN A 8 -3.20 4.34 -8.96
C ASN A 8 -2.12 4.39 -7.91
N THR A 9 -1.72 5.57 -7.49
CA THR A 9 -0.68 5.65 -6.48
C THR A 9 -1.09 4.88 -5.24
N ARG A 10 -2.30 5.10 -4.78
CA ARG A 10 -2.77 4.39 -3.60
C ARG A 10 -2.86 2.90 -3.87
N SER A 11 -3.41 2.50 -5.00
CA SER A 11 -3.50 1.10 -5.35
C SER A 11 -2.15 0.44 -5.47
N ARG A 12 -1.20 1.16 -6.04
CA ARG A 12 0.13 0.61 -6.22
C ARG A 12 0.80 0.38 -4.88
N ILE A 13 0.60 1.30 -3.96
CA ILE A 13 1.15 1.13 -2.62
C ILE A 13 0.53 -0.09 -1.95
N VAL A 14 -0.78 -0.23 -2.04
CA VAL A 14 -1.45 -1.36 -1.42
C VAL A 14 -1.00 -2.67 -2.04
N SER A 15 -0.94 -2.73 -3.36
CA SER A 15 -0.50 -3.95 -4.03
C SER A 15 0.93 -4.31 -3.66
N ALA A 16 1.81 -3.33 -3.67
CA ALA A 16 3.20 -3.60 -3.35
C ALA A 16 3.35 -4.08 -1.91
N ALA A 17 2.59 -3.47 -1.01
CA ALA A 17 2.64 -3.85 0.39
C ALA A 17 2.21 -5.30 0.57
N TRP A 18 1.12 -5.68 -0.07
CA TRP A 18 0.63 -7.03 0.10
C TRP A 18 1.54 -8.06 -0.55
N GLU A 19 2.16 -7.70 -1.66
CA GLU A 19 3.15 -8.59 -2.26
C GLU A 19 4.31 -8.83 -1.31
N LEU A 20 4.78 -7.77 -0.69
CA LEU A 20 5.89 -7.89 0.25
C LEU A 20 5.50 -8.63 1.51
N PHE A 21 4.30 -8.37 2.00
CA PHE A 21 3.83 -9.11 3.18
C PHE A 21 3.79 -10.59 2.89
N TYR A 22 3.40 -10.94 1.69
CA TYR A 22 3.30 -12.32 1.28
C TYR A 22 4.67 -12.97 1.13
N GLU A 23 5.61 -12.22 0.56
CA GLU A 23 6.95 -12.73 0.31
C GLU A 23 7.81 -12.79 1.56
N ASN A 24 7.80 -11.72 2.31
CA ASN A 24 8.70 -11.56 3.44
C ASN A 24 8.04 -11.63 4.80
N GLY A 25 6.76 -11.46 4.83
CA GLY A 25 6.04 -11.37 6.09
C GLY A 25 5.85 -9.93 6.49
N TYR A 26 4.80 -9.70 7.27
CA TYR A 26 4.44 -8.35 7.68
C TYR A 26 5.56 -7.68 8.46
N ASP A 27 6.12 -8.40 9.43
CA ASP A 27 7.13 -7.82 10.30
C ASP A 27 8.41 -7.46 9.56
N ASP A 28 8.73 -8.22 8.54
CA ASP A 28 9.97 -7.99 7.80
C ASP A 28 9.82 -6.97 6.69
N THR A 29 8.63 -6.47 6.48
CA THR A 29 8.38 -5.49 5.43
C THR A 29 8.40 -4.10 6.02
N THR A 30 9.14 -3.18 5.40
CA THR A 30 9.20 -1.82 5.87
C THR A 30 8.52 -0.88 4.89
N VAL A 31 8.24 0.33 5.36
CA VAL A 31 7.66 1.34 4.47
C VAL A 31 8.63 1.63 3.32
N ASP A 32 9.92 1.64 3.60
CA ASP A 32 10.90 1.85 2.54
C ASP A 32 10.78 0.80 1.46
N ASP A 33 10.60 -0.44 1.84
CA ASP A 33 10.42 -1.51 0.88
C ASP A 33 9.20 -1.29 0.04
N ILE A 34 8.13 -0.86 0.67
CA ILE A 34 6.87 -0.67 -0.02
C ILE A 34 6.95 0.45 -1.04
N VAL A 35 7.53 1.58 -0.64
CA VAL A 35 7.60 2.70 -1.57
C VAL A 35 8.53 2.38 -2.73
N GLU A 36 9.57 1.61 -2.45
CA GLU A 36 10.48 1.22 -3.51
C GLU A 36 9.79 0.29 -4.50
N ARG A 37 9.12 -0.71 -4.00
CA ARG A 37 8.43 -1.67 -4.86
C ARG A 37 7.32 -1.00 -5.66
N SER A 38 6.63 -0.05 -5.07
CA SER A 38 5.51 0.61 -5.73
C SER A 38 5.94 1.78 -6.61
N ALA A 39 7.22 2.11 -6.58
CA ALA A 39 7.76 3.24 -7.35
C ALA A 39 7.10 4.55 -6.91
N THR A 40 6.93 4.70 -5.62
CA THR A 40 6.37 5.93 -5.06
C THR A 40 7.37 6.50 -4.07
N SER A 41 6.96 7.48 -3.30
CA SER A 41 7.82 8.08 -2.32
C SER A 41 7.21 7.92 -0.93
N LYS A 42 8.05 8.11 0.08
CA LYS A 42 7.57 8.06 1.44
C LYS A 42 6.50 9.11 1.68
N GLY A 43 6.68 10.27 1.06
CA GLY A 43 5.68 11.32 1.18
C GLY A 43 4.33 10.86 0.68
N SER A 44 4.32 10.19 -0.45
CA SER A 44 3.08 9.66 -0.98
C SER A 44 2.49 8.62 -0.06
N PHE A 45 3.33 7.74 0.45
CA PHE A 45 2.86 6.71 1.35
C PHE A 45 2.15 7.32 2.55
N TYR A 46 2.83 8.26 3.21
CA TYR A 46 2.27 8.83 4.42
C TYR A 46 1.11 9.77 4.15
N HIS A 47 0.95 10.18 2.90
CA HIS A 47 -0.21 10.96 2.53
C HIS A 47 -1.47 10.08 2.60
N TYR A 48 -1.34 8.82 2.23
CA TYR A 48 -2.49 7.92 2.19
C TYR A 48 -2.61 7.05 3.43
N PHE A 49 -1.49 6.70 4.05
CA PHE A 49 -1.50 5.76 5.16
C PHE A 49 -0.59 6.25 6.27
N ALA A 50 -1.03 6.08 7.49
CA ALA A 50 -0.22 6.49 8.63
C ALA A 50 0.99 5.58 8.84
N GLY A 51 0.89 4.35 8.38
CA GLY A 51 1.97 3.40 8.53
C GLY A 51 1.53 2.05 8.00
N LYS A 52 2.36 1.05 8.21
CA LYS A 52 2.06 -0.31 7.76
C LYS A 52 0.71 -0.79 8.29
N ASP A 53 0.42 -0.47 9.51
CA ASP A 53 -0.81 -0.92 10.14
C ASP A 53 -2.03 -0.43 9.40
N ALA A 54 -1.95 0.78 8.87
CA ALA A 54 -3.07 1.35 8.18
C ALA A 54 -3.41 0.58 6.91
N LEU A 55 -2.41 -0.08 6.34
CA LEU A 55 -2.65 -0.88 5.15
C LEU A 55 -3.53 -2.07 5.46
N LEU A 56 -3.31 -2.69 6.59
CA LEU A 56 -4.12 -3.82 6.99
C LEU A 56 -5.57 -3.41 7.21
N SER A 57 -5.76 -2.32 7.90
CA SER A 57 -7.09 -1.81 8.16
C SER A 57 -7.81 -1.46 6.87
N SER A 58 -7.08 -0.85 5.98
CA SER A 58 -7.64 -0.41 4.72
C SER A 58 -8.16 -1.58 3.92
N LEU A 59 -7.43 -2.66 3.92
CA LEU A 59 -7.85 -3.82 3.17
C LEU A 59 -9.04 -4.49 3.80
N SER A 60 -9.08 -4.55 5.11
CA SER A 60 -10.22 -5.10 5.80
C SER A 60 -11.49 -4.35 5.47
N THR A 61 -11.37 -3.04 5.42
CA THR A 61 -12.50 -2.20 5.11
C THR A 61 -13.02 -2.47 3.71
N LEU A 62 -12.11 -2.70 2.78
CA LEU A 62 -12.52 -3.00 1.43
C LEU A 62 -13.29 -4.30 1.36
N PHE A 63 -12.84 -5.29 2.09
CA PHE A 63 -13.55 -6.54 2.13
C PHE A 63 -14.93 -6.38 2.71
N ASP A 64 -15.03 -5.63 3.78
CA ASP A 64 -16.30 -5.41 4.43
C ASP A 64 -17.28 -4.73 3.49
N GLU A 65 -16.79 -3.79 2.75
CA GLU A 65 -17.65 -3.07 1.84
C GLU A 65 -18.20 -3.93 0.75
N LYS A 66 -17.46 -4.94 0.38
CA LYS A 66 -17.90 -5.81 -0.66
C LYS A 66 -19.10 -6.61 -0.23
N TYR A 67 -19.20 -6.88 0.98
CA TYR A 67 -20.29 -7.67 1.52
C TYR A 67 -21.18 -6.86 2.42
#